data_c117ec33894011585c65a925bb6ea262
#
_entry.id   c117ec33894011585c65a925bb6ea262
#
_cell.length_a   1.000
_cell.length_b   1.000
_cell.length_c   1.000
_cell.angle_alpha   90.00
_cell.angle_beta   90.00
_cell.angle_gamma   90.00
#
_symmetry.space_group_name_H-M   'P 1'
#
loop_
_entity.id
_entity.type
_entity.pdbx_description
1 polymer ?
#
loop_
_entity_poly.entity_id
_entity_poly.type
_entity_poly.pdbx_seq_one_letter_code
_entity_poly.pdbx_strand_id
1 'polypeptide(L)' 'MRPKAIDVKPLEDYMLLIKFDNGEEKKFDVKPYLEHKAFCELKNKELFKTVKIGGLSIEWANGTDICPDEL' A
#
# COMPACT_ATOMS: atom_id res chain seq x y z
N MET A 1 21.00 -0.72 4.31
CA MET A 1 19.96 -1.47 3.60
C MET A 1 18.59 -1.05 4.11
N ARG A 2 17.64 -0.88 3.21
CA ARG A 2 16.28 -0.52 3.60
C ARG A 2 15.56 -1.73 4.19
N PRO A 3 14.74 -1.53 5.23
CA PRO A 3 13.89 -2.60 5.69
C PRO A 3 12.87 -2.97 4.63
N LYS A 4 12.52 -4.24 4.60
CA LYS A 4 11.60 -4.79 3.62
C LYS A 4 10.21 -4.89 4.21
N ALA A 5 9.19 -4.46 3.46
CA ALA A 5 7.80 -4.60 3.88
C ALA A 5 7.41 -6.08 3.87
N ILE A 6 6.89 -6.57 4.98
CA ILE A 6 6.51 -7.98 5.14
C ILE A 6 5.02 -8.17 5.37
N ASP A 7 4.30 -7.08 5.70
CA ASP A 7 2.86 -7.15 5.90
C ASP A 7 2.25 -5.79 5.63
N VAL A 8 0.98 -5.77 5.23
CA VAL A 8 0.25 -4.54 5.00
C VAL A 8 -1.21 -4.76 5.37
N LYS A 9 -1.81 -3.76 6.02
CA LYS A 9 -3.22 -3.79 6.38
C LYS A 9 -3.91 -2.52 5.90
N PRO A 10 -5.09 -2.63 5.28
CA PRO A 10 -5.87 -1.45 4.93
C PRO A 10 -6.50 -0.85 6.19
N LEU A 11 -6.37 0.46 6.33
CA LEU A 11 -6.98 1.21 7.41
C LEU A 11 -8.07 2.13 6.86
N GLU A 12 -8.76 2.84 7.74
CA GLU A 12 -9.74 3.82 7.32
C GLU A 12 -9.08 5.01 6.63
N ASP A 13 -9.85 5.79 5.88
CA ASP A 13 -9.39 6.99 5.17
C ASP A 13 -8.26 6.73 4.18
N TYR A 14 -8.28 5.54 3.55
CA TYR A 14 -7.28 5.18 2.53
C TYR A 14 -5.86 5.22 3.07
N MET A 15 -5.71 4.83 4.32
CA MET A 15 -4.41 4.64 4.96
C MET A 15 -4.02 3.17 4.94
N LEU A 16 -2.73 2.92 4.96
CA LEU A 16 -2.18 1.57 5.07
C LEU A 16 -1.27 1.50 6.27
N LEU A 17 -1.32 0.37 6.97
CA LEU A 17 -0.34 0.07 8.01
C LEU A 17 0.63 -0.94 7.44
N ILE A 18 1.88 -0.55 7.30
CA ILE A 18 2.92 -1.37 6.69
C ILE A 18 3.89 -1.82 7.77
N LYS A 19 4.12 -3.12 7.83
CA LYS A 19 5.07 -3.70 8.77
C LYS A 19 6.33 -4.12 8.02
N PHE A 20 7.48 -3.79 8.58
CA PHE A 20 8.79 -4.09 7.98
C PHE A 20 9.49 -5.21 8.72
N ASP A 21 10.47 -5.83 8.05
CA ASP A 21 11.20 -6.98 8.58
C ASP A 21 12.09 -6.65 9.77
N ASN A 22 12.36 -5.38 10.01
CA ASN A 22 13.11 -4.93 11.18
C ASN A 22 12.22 -4.67 12.41
N GLY A 23 10.91 -4.98 12.31
CA GLY A 23 9.96 -4.77 13.39
C GLY A 23 9.29 -3.41 13.39
N GLU A 24 9.67 -2.51 12.49
CA GLU A 24 9.03 -1.20 12.40
C GLU A 24 7.67 -1.29 11.73
N GLU A 25 6.78 -0.37 12.11
CA GLU A 25 5.49 -0.20 11.47
C GLU A 25 5.36 1.24 11.01
N LYS A 26 4.75 1.43 9.85
CA LYS A 26 4.60 2.76 9.27
C LYS A 26 3.21 2.92 8.69
N LYS A 27 2.60 4.08 8.90
CA LYS A 27 1.33 4.42 8.26
C LYS A 27 1.63 5.15 6.96
N PHE A 28 0.99 4.72 5.90
CA PHE A 28 1.15 5.29 4.57
C PHE A 28 -0.18 5.86 4.10
N ASP A 29 -0.18 7.12 3.67
CA ASP A 29 -1.38 7.80 3.19
C ASP A 29 -1.49 7.64 1.68
N VAL A 30 -2.51 6.93 1.23
CA VAL A 30 -2.75 6.70 -0.20
C VAL A 30 -3.58 7.81 -0.83
N LYS A 31 -4.22 8.67 -0.03
CA LYS A 31 -5.10 9.72 -0.55
C LYS A 31 -4.47 10.59 -1.65
N PRO A 32 -3.23 11.07 -1.50
CA PRO A 32 -2.63 11.89 -2.58
C PRO A 32 -2.49 11.13 -3.89
N TYR A 33 -2.37 9.82 -3.84
CA TYR A 33 -2.21 8.99 -5.03
C TYR A 33 -3.54 8.74 -5.76
N LEU A 34 -4.67 8.88 -5.06
CA LEU A 34 -5.99 8.57 -5.62
C LEU A 34 -6.39 9.50 -6.75
N GLU A 35 -5.74 10.64 -6.88
CA GLU A 35 -6.00 11.59 -7.95
C GLU A 35 -5.30 11.20 -9.25
N HIS A 36 -4.35 10.29 -9.20
CA HIS A 36 -3.67 9.78 -10.38
C HIS A 36 -4.50 8.69 -11.04
N LYS A 37 -4.50 8.67 -12.38
CA LYS A 37 -5.25 7.66 -13.12
C LYS A 37 -4.90 6.23 -12.73
N ALA A 38 -3.62 5.99 -12.46
CA ALA A 38 -3.16 4.65 -12.09
C ALA A 38 -3.74 4.17 -10.77
N PHE A 39 -4.16 5.08 -9.90
CA PHE A 39 -4.63 4.74 -8.55
C PHE A 39 -6.10 5.08 -8.30
N CYS A 40 -6.77 5.70 -9.27
CA CYS A 40 -8.13 6.19 -9.03
C CYS A 40 -9.13 5.07 -8.73
N GLU A 41 -8.88 3.86 -9.20
CA GLU A 41 -9.74 2.71 -8.90
C GLU A 41 -9.73 2.35 -7.42
N LEU A 42 -8.67 2.71 -6.71
CA LEU A 42 -8.54 2.44 -5.28
C LEU A 42 -9.51 3.27 -4.44
N LYS A 43 -10.19 4.24 -5.02
CA LYS A 43 -11.28 4.95 -4.34
C LYS A 43 -12.41 4.00 -3.98
N ASN A 44 -12.52 2.89 -4.70
CA ASN A 44 -13.44 1.82 -4.35
C ASN A 44 -12.87 1.10 -3.12
N LYS A 45 -13.58 1.18 -2.01
CA LYS A 45 -13.13 0.61 -0.75
C LYS A 45 -12.96 -0.90 -0.81
N GLU A 46 -13.80 -1.58 -1.59
CA GLU A 46 -13.68 -3.04 -1.76
C GLU A 46 -12.35 -3.40 -2.41
N LEU A 47 -11.97 -2.67 -3.46
CA LEU A 47 -10.69 -2.89 -4.11
C LEU A 47 -9.54 -2.51 -3.19
N PHE A 48 -9.66 -1.39 -2.47
CA PHE A 48 -8.62 -0.93 -1.55
C PHE A 48 -8.27 -2.00 -0.51
N LYS A 49 -9.27 -2.75 -0.05
CA LYS A 49 -9.06 -3.79 0.96
C LYS A 49 -8.32 -5.01 0.43
N THR A 50 -8.13 -5.13 -0.88
CA THR A 50 -7.42 -6.27 -1.48
C THR A 50 -5.90 -6.09 -1.43
N VAL A 51 -5.40 -5.04 -0.81
CA VAL A 51 -3.97 -4.75 -0.74
C VAL A 51 -3.20 -5.91 -0.12
N LYS A 52 -2.03 -6.19 -0.70
CA LYS A 52 -1.17 -7.28 -0.24
C LYS A 52 0.29 -6.97 -0.58
N ILE A 53 1.19 -7.73 0.01
CA ILE A 53 2.61 -7.66 -0.31
C ILE A 53 2.84 -8.43 -1.61
N GLY A 54 3.43 -7.78 -2.59
CA GLY A 54 3.81 -8.39 -3.86
C GLY A 54 5.31 -8.32 -4.07
N GLY A 55 6.04 -9.28 -3.51
CA GLY A 55 7.50 -9.24 -3.56
C GLY A 55 8.05 -8.12 -2.71
N LEU A 56 8.69 -7.13 -3.32
CA LEU A 56 9.24 -5.97 -2.62
C LEU A 56 8.29 -4.78 -2.57
N SER A 57 7.15 -4.88 -3.25
CA SER A 57 6.19 -3.78 -3.35
C SER A 57 4.86 -4.14 -2.71
N ILE A 58 4.00 -3.14 -2.63
CA ILE A 58 2.63 -3.31 -2.18
C ILE A 58 1.74 -3.25 -3.41
N GLU A 59 0.82 -4.21 -3.54
CA GLU A 59 -0.05 -4.26 -4.71
C GLU A 59 -1.50 -4.55 -4.34
N TRP A 60 -2.38 -4.25 -5.28
CA TRP A 60 -3.82 -4.50 -5.17
C TRP A 60 -4.27 -5.50 -6.23
N ALA A 61 -5.49 -6.00 -6.08
CA ALA A 61 -6.02 -7.05 -6.95
C ALA A 61 -6.12 -6.64 -8.42
N ASN A 62 -6.21 -5.34 -8.71
CA ASN A 62 -6.29 -4.82 -10.09
C ASN A 62 -4.91 -4.64 -10.75
N GLY A 63 -3.84 -5.04 -10.07
CA GLY A 63 -2.49 -4.89 -10.60
C GLY A 63 -1.81 -3.56 -10.26
N THR A 64 -2.52 -2.64 -9.62
CA THR A 64 -1.92 -1.39 -9.16
C THR A 64 -0.90 -1.69 -8.07
N ASP A 65 0.28 -1.06 -8.12
CA ASP A 65 1.31 -1.28 -7.11
C ASP A 65 2.01 0.03 -6.73
N ILE A 66 2.65 0.02 -5.57
CA ILE A 66 3.46 1.14 -5.09
C ILE A 66 4.88 0.61 -4.90
N CYS A 67 5.85 1.28 -5.51
CA CYS A 67 7.25 0.88 -5.44
C CYS A 67 7.81 1.01 -4.03
N PRO A 68 8.78 0.17 -3.66
CA PRO A 68 9.43 0.26 -2.34
C PRO A 68 10.02 1.63 -2.06
N ASP A 69 10.46 2.33 -3.08
CA ASP A 69 11.06 3.66 -2.92
C ASP A 69 10.07 4.70 -2.41
N GLU A 70 8.78 4.46 -2.60
CA GLU A 70 7.72 5.35 -2.11
C GLU A 70 7.41 5.09 -0.63
N LEU A 71 7.86 3.99 -0.12
CA LEU A 71 7.62 3.60 1.27
C LEU A 71 8.76 4.11 2.15
#